data_971d522b294a77e13fd0b0d7b57a644a
#
_entry.id   971d522b294a77e13fd0b0d7b57a644a
#
_cell.length_a   1.000
_cell.length_b   1.000
_cell.length_c   1.000
_cell.angle_alpha   90.00
_cell.angle_beta   90.00
_cell.angle_gamma   90.00
#
_symmetry.space_group_name_H-M   'P 1'
#
loop_
_entity.id
_entity.type
_entity.pdbx_description
1 polymer ?
#
loop_
_entity_poly.entity_id
_entity_poly.type
_entity_poly.pdbx_seq_one_letter_code
_entity_poly.pdbx_strand_id
1 'polypeptide(L)'
;VNKSLTYPDGGANHTPGSLIKARGREWVVLPESQPPLLIARPIGGTEEEIAGIHTELEEVSPSSFGTPTLDDLSDYRSGRLLREAVRLTSRNVAGPFRSFGRIAVEPRPYQLVPLLLALQQDPVRLLIADDVGIGKTVEALLIARELWDRGEIRSLSVLCPPHLAEQWQAELSEKFHLEAERVLSSTAARLERGLRVGETLFQRHPITVVSMDFIKSERRREEFLRTAPELVIVDEAHTCAYGGVNRGSQHQRHTLVARLAEHPERHLILVTATPHSGHEEAFRSLLALLDPAFREMPPDLSREEAEGWRRRLARHMIQRKRADIRGYLNEGTPFPERLEAEVNYNLSPEYGRLLDKVLAYARELVSDPTGDQRHQRVRWWAALALLRSVASSPAAAALALRNRAAVADAETEAEVDELGGRMVLDQEEYDQEFDLTPGGEVSAEAAEQRRLRELAREAEALAGAKDRKLQRAIELVKDLLAEGHHPIVFCRFIQTAEYVAGHLRQALGAGVAVEAVTGLLSPPGSGWANSRCGCWWRPTASPRASTCSSTSARCCTTTFPGTPPATSSARAGWIATASRAARSRP
;
A
#
# COMPACT_ATOMS: atom_id res chain seq x y z
N VAL A 1 32.49 32.84 19.28
CA VAL A 1 33.73 33.64 19.36
C VAL A 1 34.84 32.71 19.77
N ASN A 2 35.59 32.18 18.78
CA ASN A 2 36.75 31.31 19.02
C ASN A 2 37.86 32.14 19.67
N LYS A 3 38.06 31.99 20.96
CA LYS A 3 39.31 32.41 21.61
C LYS A 3 40.36 31.34 21.28
N SER A 4 41.29 31.67 20.40
CA SER A 4 42.54 30.90 20.24
C SER A 4 43.35 31.04 21.52
N LEU A 5 43.59 29.93 22.20
CA LEU A 5 44.44 29.87 23.37
C LEU A 5 45.89 29.83 22.88
N THR A 6 46.59 30.97 22.95
CA THR A 6 48.05 31.10 22.65
C THR A 6 48.83 30.99 23.93
N TYR A 7 49.79 30.06 23.97
CA TYR A 7 50.78 29.96 25.04
C TYR A 7 51.97 30.91 24.79
N PRO A 8 52.57 31.47 25.83
CA PRO A 8 53.67 32.46 25.68
C PRO A 8 55.02 31.87 25.29
N ASP A 9 55.22 30.55 25.31
CA ASP A 9 56.48 29.93 24.88
C ASP A 9 56.19 28.70 24.03
N GLY A 10 56.26 28.84 22.71
CA GLY A 10 56.43 27.75 21.70
C GLY A 10 55.60 26.46 21.82
N GLY A 11 54.64 26.40 22.72
CA GLY A 11 53.82 25.20 23.00
C GLY A 11 52.73 24.97 21.95
N ALA A 12 52.55 23.75 21.58
CA ALA A 12 51.57 23.31 20.61
C ALA A 12 50.17 23.81 20.98
N ASN A 13 49.49 24.42 20.03
CA ASN A 13 48.12 24.93 20.18
C ASN A 13 47.11 23.78 20.27
N HIS A 14 46.65 23.45 21.48
CA HIS A 14 45.65 22.41 21.71
C HIS A 14 44.23 23.01 21.62
N THR A 15 43.73 23.18 20.41
CA THR A 15 42.37 23.70 20.19
C THR A 15 41.33 22.60 20.39
N PRO A 16 40.09 22.93 20.83
CA PRO A 16 39.01 21.94 20.86
C PRO A 16 38.85 21.24 19.52
N GLY A 17 38.74 19.90 19.54
CA GLY A 17 38.69 19.05 18.36
C GLY A 17 40.06 18.60 17.85
N SER A 18 41.18 19.13 18.37
CA SER A 18 42.52 18.63 18.01
C SER A 18 42.79 17.26 18.65
N LEU A 19 43.61 16.46 17.94
CA LEU A 19 44.11 15.18 18.43
C LEU A 19 45.40 15.39 19.17
N ILE A 20 45.49 14.77 20.35
CA ILE A 20 46.69 14.73 21.16
C ILE A 20 47.03 13.29 21.58
N LYS A 21 48.29 12.99 21.77
CA LYS A 21 48.75 11.75 22.35
C LYS A 21 49.24 12.01 23.78
N ALA A 22 48.60 11.34 24.73
CA ALA A 22 48.96 11.39 26.14
C ALA A 22 48.64 10.02 26.79
N ARG A 23 49.39 9.63 27.83
CA ARG A 23 49.21 8.36 28.58
C ARG A 23 49.20 7.13 27.66
N GLY A 24 49.95 7.16 26.56
CA GLY A 24 50.01 6.05 25.60
C GLY A 24 48.80 5.85 24.73
N ARG A 25 47.82 6.80 24.75
CA ARG A 25 46.59 6.80 23.97
C ARG A 25 46.45 8.08 23.19
N GLU A 26 45.56 8.06 22.19
CA GLU A 26 45.14 9.25 21.45
C GLU A 26 43.84 9.79 22.02
N TRP A 27 43.77 11.11 22.14
CA TRP A 27 42.68 11.84 22.77
C TRP A 27 42.19 12.98 21.88
N VAL A 28 40.91 13.28 21.95
CA VAL A 28 40.29 14.47 21.33
C VAL A 28 40.10 15.51 22.41
N VAL A 29 40.64 16.70 22.22
CA VAL A 29 40.47 17.84 23.12
C VAL A 29 39.05 18.36 23.06
N LEU A 30 38.39 18.48 24.21
CA LEU A 30 37.00 18.94 24.32
C LEU A 30 36.91 20.47 24.55
N PRO A 31 35.75 21.10 24.25
CA PRO A 31 35.56 22.55 24.38
C PRO A 31 35.76 23.12 25.79
N GLU A 32 35.59 22.27 26.82
CA GLU A 32 35.69 22.64 28.23
C GLU A 32 37.16 22.79 28.70
N SER A 33 38.12 22.52 27.82
CA SER A 33 39.55 22.59 28.11
C SER A 33 39.99 24.03 28.40
N GLN A 34 40.73 24.23 29.48
CA GLN A 34 41.36 25.49 29.86
C GLN A 34 42.80 25.23 30.31
N PRO A 35 43.82 25.92 29.75
CA PRO A 35 45.19 25.71 30.17
C PRO A 35 45.39 26.00 31.66
N PRO A 36 46.21 25.20 32.35
CA PRO A 36 47.01 24.06 31.85
C PRO A 36 46.30 22.72 31.82
N LEU A 37 44.98 22.68 32.07
CA LEU A 37 44.17 21.43 32.10
C LEU A 37 43.39 21.25 30.79
N LEU A 38 43.71 20.21 30.04
CA LEU A 38 42.95 19.80 28.87
C LEU A 38 41.91 18.75 29.29
N ILE A 39 40.65 19.01 29.01
CA ILE A 39 39.63 17.98 29.12
C ILE A 39 39.59 17.23 27.80
N ALA A 40 39.83 15.93 27.84
CA ALA A 40 39.94 15.16 26.61
C ALA A 40 39.27 13.79 26.73
N ARG A 41 38.76 13.32 25.60
CA ARG A 41 38.12 12.01 25.46
C ARG A 41 39.03 11.10 24.64
N PRO A 42 39.28 9.85 25.06
CA PRO A 42 40.09 8.93 24.28
C PRO A 42 39.38 8.53 22.98
N ILE A 43 40.12 8.36 21.89
CA ILE A 43 39.59 7.83 20.65
C ILE A 43 39.10 6.41 20.88
N GLY A 44 37.85 6.11 20.49
CA GLY A 44 37.22 4.81 20.73
C GLY A 44 36.74 4.57 22.16
N GLY A 45 36.83 5.58 23.05
CA GLY A 45 36.32 5.53 24.41
C GLY A 45 34.91 6.08 24.57
N THR A 46 34.30 5.79 25.72
CA THR A 46 32.96 6.30 26.11
C THR A 46 33.06 7.69 26.74
N GLU A 47 31.91 8.34 26.93
CA GLU A 47 31.87 9.63 27.66
C GLU A 47 32.30 9.50 29.13
N GLU A 48 32.22 8.32 29.71
CA GLU A 48 32.68 8.04 31.08
C GLU A 48 34.21 8.02 31.21
N GLU A 49 34.93 7.91 30.09
CA GLU A 49 36.40 7.93 30.04
C GLU A 49 36.99 9.32 29.80
N ILE A 50 36.17 10.37 29.84
CA ILE A 50 36.66 11.74 29.75
C ILE A 50 37.59 12.02 30.93
N ALA A 51 38.80 12.53 30.65
CA ALA A 51 39.79 12.80 31.64
C ALA A 51 40.40 14.19 31.49
N GLY A 52 40.85 14.74 32.60
CA GLY A 52 41.70 15.93 32.63
C GLY A 52 43.16 15.53 32.42
N ILE A 53 43.84 16.16 31.46
CA ILE A 53 45.28 16.00 31.16
C ILE A 53 45.95 17.33 31.46
N HIS A 54 46.89 17.32 32.40
CA HIS A 54 47.59 18.51 32.82
C HIS A 54 48.89 18.69 32.03
N THR A 55 48.94 19.68 31.13
CA THR A 55 50.03 19.82 30.15
C THR A 55 51.41 20.13 30.77
N GLU A 56 51.47 20.60 32.02
CA GLU A 56 52.74 20.80 32.74
C GLU A 56 53.21 19.56 33.52
N LEU A 57 52.32 18.61 33.78
CA LEU A 57 52.60 17.41 34.56
C LEU A 57 52.72 16.16 33.70
N GLU A 58 52.16 16.18 32.51
CA GLU A 58 52.10 15.05 31.62
C GLU A 58 52.63 15.39 30.23
N GLU A 59 53.32 14.44 29.61
CA GLU A 59 53.79 14.62 28.24
C GLU A 59 52.62 14.57 27.27
N VAL A 60 52.37 15.70 26.57
CA VAL A 60 51.32 15.84 25.60
C VAL A 60 51.92 16.22 24.25
N SER A 61 51.70 15.40 23.25
CA SER A 61 52.17 15.66 21.89
C SER A 61 50.99 15.72 20.90
N PRO A 62 51.07 16.57 19.85
CA PRO A 62 50.07 16.54 18.79
C PRO A 62 50.03 15.18 18.12
N SER A 63 48.81 14.72 17.79
CA SER A 63 48.61 13.50 17.02
C SER A 63 47.85 13.79 15.74
N SER A 64 48.06 12.98 14.72
CA SER A 64 47.29 13.03 13.46
C SER A 64 47.12 11.61 12.93
N PHE A 65 45.99 11.38 12.26
CA PHE A 65 45.83 10.12 11.53
C PHE A 65 46.82 10.05 10.36
N GLY A 66 47.54 8.95 10.26
CA GLY A 66 48.33 8.63 9.07
C GLY A 66 47.43 8.48 7.83
N THR A 67 47.97 8.70 6.64
CA THR A 67 47.27 8.32 5.41
C THR A 67 47.14 6.81 5.34
N PRO A 68 45.96 6.25 5.03
CA PRO A 68 45.76 4.81 4.90
C PRO A 68 46.72 4.19 3.87
N THR A 69 47.31 3.06 4.21
CA THR A 69 48.16 2.24 3.32
C THR A 69 47.38 1.02 2.83
N LEU A 70 47.92 0.30 1.83
CA LEU A 70 47.30 -0.92 1.33
C LEU A 70 47.18 -2.02 2.39
N ASP A 71 48.07 -1.99 3.39
CA ASP A 71 48.08 -2.95 4.51
C ASP A 71 46.95 -2.67 5.54
N ASP A 72 46.36 -1.46 5.47
CA ASP A 72 45.24 -1.04 6.32
C ASP A 72 43.88 -1.41 5.72
N LEU A 73 43.84 -2.13 4.59
CA LEU A 73 42.60 -2.56 3.96
C LEU A 73 41.86 -3.52 4.88
N SER A 74 40.67 -3.09 5.28
CA SER A 74 39.74 -3.87 6.10
C SER A 74 38.56 -4.37 5.24
N ASP A 75 37.64 -5.09 5.89
CA ASP A 75 36.44 -5.58 5.21
C ASP A 75 35.50 -4.43 4.81
N TYR A 76 34.57 -4.74 3.92
CA TYR A 76 33.57 -3.78 3.41
C TYR A 76 32.77 -3.08 4.52
N ARG A 77 32.44 -3.81 5.61
CA ARG A 77 31.68 -3.26 6.74
C ARG A 77 32.45 -2.20 7.49
N SER A 78 33.75 -2.48 7.75
CA SER A 78 34.65 -1.51 8.39
C SER A 78 34.88 -0.27 7.52
N GLY A 79 35.06 -0.45 6.21
CA GLY A 79 35.14 0.65 5.24
C GLY A 79 33.87 1.49 5.18
N ARG A 80 32.70 0.85 5.25
CA ARG A 80 31.42 1.55 5.34
C ARG A 80 31.28 2.31 6.65
N LEU A 81 31.64 1.71 7.78
CA LEU A 81 31.59 2.36 9.08
C LEU A 81 32.49 3.60 9.12
N LEU A 82 33.71 3.51 8.60
CA LEU A 82 34.62 4.64 8.48
C LEU A 82 34.05 5.74 7.60
N ARG A 83 33.49 5.38 6.43
CA ARG A 83 32.83 6.31 5.54
C ARG A 83 31.69 7.07 6.24
N GLU A 84 30.84 6.35 6.98
CA GLU A 84 29.74 6.97 7.72
C GLU A 84 30.27 7.85 8.86
N ALA A 85 31.29 7.42 9.60
CA ALA A 85 31.91 8.23 10.64
C ALA A 85 32.49 9.55 10.08
N VAL A 86 33.24 9.48 8.97
CA VAL A 86 33.77 10.67 8.28
C VAL A 86 32.65 11.58 7.77
N ARG A 87 31.60 10.99 7.25
CA ARG A 87 30.43 11.76 6.79
C ARG A 87 29.68 12.43 7.93
N LEU A 88 29.57 11.80 9.09
CA LEU A 88 28.97 12.39 10.28
C LEU A 88 29.83 13.55 10.82
N THR A 89 31.15 13.40 10.89
CA THR A 89 32.06 14.42 11.38
C THR A 89 32.19 15.63 10.44
N SER A 90 32.09 15.42 9.12
CA SER A 90 32.19 16.50 8.12
C SER A 90 30.89 17.30 7.92
N ARG A 91 29.80 16.94 8.59
CA ARG A 91 28.49 17.61 8.45
C ARG A 91 28.03 18.30 9.73
N ASN A 92 28.54 19.48 9.94
CA ASN A 92 28.00 20.41 10.97
C ASN A 92 26.65 21.06 10.58
N VAL A 93 25.85 20.53 9.65
CA VAL A 93 24.80 21.37 9.06
C VAL A 93 23.39 20.85 9.16
N ALA A 94 23.00 19.75 9.51
CA ALA A 94 21.56 19.44 9.67
C ALA A 94 21.32 18.03 10.22
N GLY A 95 21.26 17.86 11.51
CA GLY A 95 20.62 16.73 12.16
C GLY A 95 21.11 15.33 11.69
N PRO A 96 20.53 14.27 12.25
CA PRO A 96 20.92 12.89 11.92
C PRO A 96 20.49 12.44 10.51
N PHE A 97 19.60 13.19 9.84
CA PHE A 97 19.04 12.84 8.54
C PHE A 97 19.46 13.82 7.45
N ARG A 98 19.88 13.29 6.30
CA ARG A 98 20.32 14.08 5.14
C ARG A 98 19.17 14.52 4.26
N SER A 99 18.12 13.73 4.23
CA SER A 99 16.96 13.94 3.39
C SER A 99 16.13 15.15 3.77
N PHE A 100 16.11 15.57 5.04
CA PHE A 100 15.20 16.59 5.54
C PHE A 100 15.36 17.95 4.87
N GLY A 101 16.57 18.35 4.50
CA GLY A 101 16.82 19.57 3.76
C GLY A 101 16.45 19.53 2.27
N ARG A 102 15.95 18.39 1.78
CA ARG A 102 15.72 18.14 0.36
C ARG A 102 14.33 17.54 0.06
N ILE A 103 13.43 17.58 1.00
CA ILE A 103 12.05 17.12 0.86
C ILE A 103 11.09 18.29 1.05
N ALA A 104 9.97 18.26 0.32
CA ALA A 104 8.90 19.25 0.40
C ALA A 104 7.74 18.83 1.30
N VAL A 105 7.94 17.80 2.12
CA VAL A 105 6.98 17.30 3.10
C VAL A 105 7.58 17.38 4.49
N GLU A 106 6.81 17.81 5.48
CA GLU A 106 7.19 17.76 6.88
C GLU A 106 6.80 16.38 7.46
N PRO A 107 7.79 15.50 7.73
CA PRO A 107 7.50 14.20 8.26
C PRO A 107 7.00 14.29 9.71
N ARG A 108 5.97 13.56 10.03
CA ARG A 108 5.52 13.45 11.41
C ARG A 108 6.46 12.56 12.23
N PRO A 109 6.64 12.80 13.53
CA PRO A 109 7.57 12.02 14.36
C PRO A 109 7.41 10.52 14.24
N TYR A 110 6.18 10.01 14.18
CA TYR A 110 5.94 8.59 14.01
C TYR A 110 6.41 8.04 12.65
N GLN A 111 6.42 8.87 11.59
CA GLN A 111 6.89 8.45 10.25
C GLN A 111 8.42 8.30 10.18
N LEU A 112 9.13 8.77 11.19
CA LEU A 112 10.58 8.58 11.29
C LEU A 112 10.96 7.21 11.84
N VAL A 113 10.06 6.51 12.51
CA VAL A 113 10.34 5.19 13.10
C VAL A 113 10.78 4.17 12.04
N PRO A 114 10.09 4.03 10.88
CA PRO A 114 10.57 3.15 9.81
C PRO A 114 11.96 3.55 9.28
N LEU A 115 12.23 4.84 9.16
CA LEU A 115 13.53 5.34 8.73
C LEU A 115 14.63 4.97 9.72
N LEU A 116 14.41 5.17 11.03
CA LEU A 116 15.37 4.79 12.07
C LEU A 116 15.66 3.29 12.06
N LEU A 117 14.63 2.47 11.88
CA LEU A 117 14.77 1.02 11.81
C LEU A 117 15.51 0.58 10.54
N ALA A 118 15.23 1.22 9.40
CA ALA A 118 15.92 0.95 8.15
C ALA A 118 17.41 1.28 8.22
N LEU A 119 17.79 2.39 8.88
CA LEU A 119 19.17 2.80 9.03
C LEU A 119 20.02 1.87 9.93
N GLN A 120 19.37 0.99 10.69
CA GLN A 120 20.05 -0.04 11.48
C GLN A 120 20.32 -1.34 10.69
N GLN A 121 19.84 -1.40 9.44
CA GLN A 121 19.94 -2.60 8.60
C GLN A 121 20.86 -2.37 7.40
N ASP A 122 21.54 -3.42 6.99
CA ASP A 122 22.33 -3.48 5.77
C ASP A 122 22.34 -4.91 5.22
N PRO A 123 21.61 -5.18 4.14
CA PRO A 123 20.67 -4.28 3.44
C PRO A 123 19.38 -4.04 4.22
N VAL A 124 18.66 -2.98 3.83
CA VAL A 124 17.32 -2.70 4.38
C VAL A 124 16.33 -3.75 3.89
N ARG A 125 15.67 -4.43 4.82
CA ARG A 125 14.67 -5.47 4.58
C ARG A 125 13.48 -5.21 5.50
N LEU A 126 12.47 -4.48 5.03
CA LEU A 126 11.42 -3.94 5.88
C LEU A 126 10.03 -4.11 5.28
N LEU A 127 9.06 -4.54 6.11
CA LEU A 127 7.63 -4.50 5.83
C LEU A 127 6.99 -3.34 6.60
N ILE A 128 6.44 -2.37 5.87
CA ILE A 128 5.65 -1.27 6.40
C ILE A 128 4.17 -1.65 6.25
N ALA A 129 3.55 -2.04 7.37
CA ALA A 129 2.22 -2.61 7.42
C ALA A 129 1.22 -1.74 8.19
N ASP A 130 1.43 -0.45 8.21
CA ASP A 130 0.63 0.54 8.91
C ASP A 130 -0.78 0.68 8.32
N ASP A 131 -1.70 1.12 9.15
CA ASP A 131 -3.10 1.37 8.75
C ASP A 131 -3.20 2.38 7.60
N VAL A 132 -4.32 2.35 6.88
CA VAL A 132 -4.58 3.28 5.77
C VAL A 132 -4.58 4.73 6.29
N GLY A 133 -3.90 5.63 5.57
CA GLY A 133 -3.86 7.06 5.89
C GLY A 133 -2.83 7.47 6.94
N ILE A 134 -1.97 6.57 7.41
CA ILE A 134 -0.82 6.90 8.28
C ILE A 134 0.30 7.55 7.46
N GLY A 135 0.43 7.19 6.18
CA GLY A 135 1.41 7.76 5.27
C GLY A 135 2.53 6.82 4.89
N LYS A 136 2.23 5.53 4.71
CA LYS A 136 3.20 4.49 4.29
C LYS A 136 4.07 4.88 3.09
N THR A 137 3.49 5.56 2.10
CA THR A 137 4.22 6.06 0.93
C THR A 137 5.31 7.04 1.35
N VAL A 138 4.98 7.99 2.25
CA VAL A 138 5.94 8.95 2.79
C VAL A 138 7.04 8.22 3.56
N GLU A 139 6.71 7.24 4.38
CA GLU A 139 7.66 6.44 5.15
C GLU A 139 8.65 5.69 4.25
N ALA A 140 8.14 5.00 3.22
CA ALA A 140 8.99 4.29 2.26
C ALA A 140 9.89 5.26 1.47
N LEU A 141 9.36 6.43 1.06
CA LEU A 141 10.11 7.43 0.33
C LEU A 141 11.11 8.19 1.20
N LEU A 142 10.85 8.37 2.49
CA LEU A 142 11.84 8.89 3.45
C LEU A 142 13.08 7.99 3.50
N ILE A 143 12.87 6.68 3.57
CA ILE A 143 13.97 5.69 3.55
C ILE A 143 14.71 5.76 2.21
N ALA A 144 13.99 5.75 1.10
CA ALA A 144 14.57 5.80 -0.23
C ALA A 144 15.40 7.09 -0.44
N ARG A 145 14.85 8.24 -0.05
CA ARG A 145 15.53 9.54 -0.16
C ARG A 145 16.78 9.60 0.73
N GLU A 146 16.71 9.08 1.94
CA GLU A 146 17.83 9.05 2.85
C GLU A 146 18.97 8.17 2.33
N LEU A 147 18.66 6.96 1.84
CA LEU A 147 19.66 6.07 1.23
C LEU A 147 20.29 6.70 -0.03
N TRP A 148 19.47 7.38 -0.84
CA TRP A 148 19.94 8.11 -2.02
C TRP A 148 20.92 9.23 -1.64
N ASP A 149 20.55 10.07 -0.69
CA ASP A 149 21.37 11.21 -0.24
C ASP A 149 22.64 10.75 0.50
N ARG A 150 22.62 9.57 1.09
CA ARG A 150 23.82 8.91 1.65
C ARG A 150 24.72 8.33 0.55
N GLY A 151 24.21 8.19 -0.67
CA GLY A 151 24.90 7.51 -1.77
C GLY A 151 25.05 6.00 -1.53
N GLU A 152 24.15 5.42 -0.74
CA GLU A 152 24.08 3.98 -0.49
C GLU A 152 23.36 3.28 -1.63
N ILE A 153 22.48 3.99 -2.33
CA ILE A 153 21.83 3.55 -3.55
C ILE A 153 22.01 4.57 -4.68
N ARG A 154 22.03 4.08 -5.90
CA ARG A 154 22.08 4.85 -7.16
C ARG A 154 20.93 4.53 -8.09
N SER A 155 20.13 3.53 -7.75
CA SER A 155 18.96 3.09 -8.50
C SER A 155 17.84 2.66 -7.58
N LEU A 156 16.60 3.01 -7.98
CA LEU A 156 15.37 2.77 -7.24
C LEU A 156 14.26 2.35 -8.20
N SER A 157 13.51 1.31 -7.88
CA SER A 157 12.24 1.02 -8.53
C SER A 157 11.12 0.87 -7.51
N VAL A 158 9.98 1.47 -7.82
CA VAL A 158 8.71 1.24 -7.13
C VAL A 158 7.88 0.30 -7.98
N LEU A 159 7.60 -0.90 -7.48
CA LEU A 159 6.68 -1.85 -8.09
C LEU A 159 5.30 -1.64 -7.49
N CYS A 160 4.32 -1.23 -8.28
CA CYS A 160 2.98 -0.92 -7.80
C CYS A 160 1.91 -1.38 -8.80
N PRO A 161 0.63 -1.45 -8.37
CA PRO A 161 -0.49 -1.57 -9.30
C PRO A 161 -0.51 -0.44 -10.34
N PRO A 162 -0.92 -0.70 -11.59
CA PRO A 162 -0.84 0.29 -12.69
C PRO A 162 -1.50 1.62 -12.35
N HIS A 163 -2.59 1.58 -11.63
CA HIS A 163 -3.38 2.74 -11.24
C HIS A 163 -2.75 3.64 -10.16
N LEU A 164 -1.79 3.12 -9.40
CA LEU A 164 -1.04 3.90 -8.41
C LEU A 164 0.24 4.51 -8.99
N ALA A 165 0.63 4.14 -10.21
CA ALA A 165 1.89 4.56 -10.79
C ALA A 165 2.00 6.08 -10.96
N GLU A 166 0.92 6.75 -11.31
CA GLU A 166 0.90 8.22 -11.43
C GLU A 166 1.03 8.91 -10.07
N GLN A 167 0.35 8.38 -9.06
CA GLN A 167 0.45 8.87 -7.69
C GLN A 167 1.87 8.71 -7.14
N TRP A 168 2.49 7.54 -7.32
CA TRP A 168 3.87 7.30 -6.90
C TRP A 168 4.86 8.24 -7.59
N GLN A 169 4.70 8.48 -8.90
CA GLN A 169 5.54 9.42 -9.65
C GLN A 169 5.38 10.84 -9.10
N ALA A 170 4.14 11.29 -8.90
CA ALA A 170 3.87 12.62 -8.35
C ALA A 170 4.46 12.79 -6.93
N GLU A 171 4.28 11.78 -6.05
CA GLU A 171 4.86 11.81 -4.70
C GLU A 171 6.38 11.87 -4.71
N LEU A 172 7.04 11.08 -5.57
CA LEU A 172 8.49 11.10 -5.76
C LEU A 172 8.99 12.48 -6.21
N SER A 173 8.36 13.07 -7.22
CA SER A 173 8.77 14.36 -7.79
C SER A 173 8.42 15.53 -6.87
N GLU A 174 7.14 15.66 -6.47
CA GLU A 174 6.65 16.83 -5.74
C GLU A 174 7.12 16.89 -4.29
N LYS A 175 7.17 15.74 -3.60
CA LYS A 175 7.49 15.69 -2.17
C LYS A 175 8.96 15.36 -1.88
N PHE A 176 9.58 14.56 -2.73
CA PHE A 176 10.93 14.04 -2.49
C PHE A 176 11.96 14.53 -3.51
N HIS A 177 11.54 15.28 -4.53
CA HIS A 177 12.40 15.79 -5.60
C HIS A 177 13.26 14.70 -6.26
N LEU A 178 12.62 13.56 -6.54
CA LEU A 178 13.18 12.41 -7.24
C LEU A 178 12.39 12.21 -8.54
N GLU A 179 13.02 12.51 -9.67
CA GLU A 179 12.38 12.35 -10.98
C GLU A 179 12.39 10.89 -11.41
N ALA A 180 11.19 10.32 -11.56
CA ALA A 180 10.99 8.92 -11.90
C ALA A 180 10.30 8.75 -13.25
N GLU A 181 10.74 7.76 -14.04
CA GLU A 181 10.03 7.36 -15.26
C GLU A 181 9.00 6.27 -14.99
N ARG A 182 7.80 6.42 -15.58
CA ARG A 182 6.73 5.42 -15.48
C ARG A 182 6.88 4.34 -16.55
N VAL A 183 7.07 3.11 -16.10
CA VAL A 183 7.19 1.92 -16.96
C VAL A 183 5.90 1.11 -16.89
N LEU A 184 4.98 1.39 -17.82
CA LEU A 184 3.68 0.75 -17.98
C LEU A 184 3.62 0.09 -19.35
N SER A 185 2.63 -0.78 -19.59
CA SER A 185 2.38 -1.36 -20.92
C SER A 185 2.21 -0.29 -22.00
N SER A 186 1.59 0.85 -21.64
CA SER A 186 1.35 1.98 -22.54
C SER A 186 2.59 2.84 -22.81
N THR A 187 3.55 2.92 -21.88
CA THR A 187 4.71 3.81 -21.99
C THR A 187 5.99 3.10 -22.41
N ALA A 188 6.10 1.79 -22.18
CA ALA A 188 7.31 1.00 -22.40
C ALA A 188 7.85 1.10 -23.83
N ALA A 189 6.98 0.95 -24.83
CA ALA A 189 7.40 1.04 -26.24
C ALA A 189 7.96 2.43 -26.63
N ARG A 190 7.52 3.51 -25.99
CA ARG A 190 8.06 4.85 -26.15
C ARG A 190 9.45 4.96 -25.52
N LEU A 191 9.63 4.46 -24.32
CA LEU A 191 10.88 4.50 -23.58
C LEU A 191 11.96 3.63 -24.25
N GLU A 192 11.59 2.46 -24.78
CA GLU A 192 12.49 1.55 -25.49
C GLU A 192 13.06 2.12 -26.77
N ARG A 193 12.34 3.00 -27.48
CA ARG A 193 12.82 3.63 -28.71
C ARG A 193 14.04 4.52 -28.51
N GLY A 194 14.29 5.00 -27.30
CA GLY A 194 15.44 5.84 -26.95
C GLY A 194 16.68 5.08 -26.46
N LEU A 195 16.61 3.74 -26.36
CA LEU A 195 17.69 2.92 -25.82
C LEU A 195 18.80 2.67 -26.85
N ARG A 196 20.04 2.58 -26.39
CA ARG A 196 21.18 2.10 -27.18
C ARG A 196 21.14 0.57 -27.30
N VAL A 197 21.85 0.04 -28.30
CA VAL A 197 21.97 -1.41 -28.48
C VAL A 197 22.59 -2.04 -27.22
N GLY A 198 21.86 -2.95 -26.58
CA GLY A 198 22.28 -3.64 -25.35
C GLY A 198 21.96 -2.91 -24.05
N GLU A 199 21.42 -1.68 -24.11
CA GLU A 199 20.96 -0.94 -22.94
C GLU A 199 19.52 -1.36 -22.57
N THR A 200 19.23 -1.42 -21.25
CA THR A 200 17.88 -1.70 -20.77
C THR A 200 17.21 -0.44 -20.22
N LEU A 201 15.87 -0.44 -20.11
CA LEU A 201 15.11 0.65 -19.52
C LEU A 201 15.61 1.03 -18.13
N PHE A 202 15.95 0.04 -17.31
CA PHE A 202 16.35 0.22 -15.92
C PHE A 202 17.79 0.68 -15.74
N GLN A 203 18.63 0.50 -16.77
CA GLN A 203 19.98 1.10 -16.81
C GLN A 203 19.91 2.56 -17.23
N ARG A 204 19.01 2.88 -18.16
CA ARG A 204 18.84 4.25 -18.67
C ARG A 204 18.17 5.17 -17.64
N HIS A 205 17.18 4.65 -16.92
CA HIS A 205 16.39 5.38 -15.95
C HIS A 205 16.65 4.83 -14.55
N PRO A 206 17.49 5.50 -13.75
CA PRO A 206 17.87 4.99 -12.44
C PRO A 206 16.74 5.02 -11.42
N ILE A 207 15.71 5.83 -11.64
CA ILE A 207 14.51 5.88 -10.79
C ILE A 207 13.30 5.58 -11.67
N THR A 208 12.58 4.51 -11.34
CA THR A 208 11.42 4.06 -12.09
C THR A 208 10.24 3.71 -11.23
N VAL A 209 9.03 3.98 -11.73
CA VAL A 209 7.78 3.46 -11.19
C VAL A 209 7.24 2.45 -12.19
N VAL A 210 7.19 1.20 -11.80
CA VAL A 210 6.95 0.06 -12.69
C VAL A 210 5.62 -0.61 -12.33
N SER A 211 4.78 -0.84 -13.34
CA SER A 211 3.58 -1.63 -13.13
C SER A 211 3.93 -3.09 -12.86
N MET A 212 3.42 -3.63 -11.75
CA MET A 212 3.55 -5.04 -11.40
C MET A 212 2.99 -5.96 -12.51
N ASP A 213 1.92 -5.53 -13.16
CA ASP A 213 1.29 -6.28 -14.25
C ASP A 213 2.12 -6.32 -15.53
N PHE A 214 2.83 -5.24 -15.81
CA PHE A 214 3.75 -5.19 -16.93
C PHE A 214 4.95 -6.13 -16.75
N ILE A 215 5.49 -6.16 -15.51
CA ILE A 215 6.75 -6.85 -15.25
C ILE A 215 6.58 -8.34 -14.91
N LYS A 216 5.36 -8.79 -14.60
CA LYS A 216 5.08 -10.21 -14.29
C LYS A 216 5.30 -11.15 -15.47
N SER A 217 5.23 -10.66 -16.72
CA SER A 217 5.49 -11.46 -17.92
C SER A 217 6.93 -11.96 -17.94
N GLU A 218 7.15 -13.20 -18.36
CA GLU A 218 8.44 -13.88 -18.26
C GLU A 218 9.60 -13.10 -18.90
N ARG A 219 9.42 -12.62 -20.13
CA ARG A 219 10.44 -11.85 -20.84
C ARG A 219 10.83 -10.57 -20.09
N ARG A 220 9.84 -9.79 -19.59
CA ARG A 220 10.06 -8.53 -18.90
C ARG A 220 10.64 -8.75 -17.51
N ARG A 221 10.21 -9.80 -16.84
CA ARG A 221 10.75 -10.21 -15.56
C ARG A 221 12.25 -10.52 -15.63
N GLU A 222 12.69 -11.32 -16.61
CA GLU A 222 14.09 -11.65 -16.77
C GLU A 222 14.96 -10.42 -17.09
N GLU A 223 14.45 -9.52 -17.93
CA GLU A 223 15.12 -8.25 -18.22
C GLU A 223 15.28 -7.41 -16.94
N PHE A 224 14.22 -7.24 -16.18
CA PHE A 224 14.23 -6.50 -14.91
C PHE A 224 15.16 -7.12 -13.89
N LEU A 225 15.08 -8.44 -13.67
CA LEU A 225 15.89 -9.13 -12.66
C LEU A 225 17.39 -9.02 -12.97
N ARG A 226 17.77 -9.04 -14.24
CA ARG A 226 19.17 -8.89 -14.66
C ARG A 226 19.75 -7.51 -14.36
N THR A 227 18.93 -6.48 -14.40
CA THR A 227 19.32 -5.08 -14.20
C THR A 227 18.57 -4.42 -13.05
N ALA A 228 18.06 -5.25 -12.13
CA ALA A 228 17.22 -4.78 -11.05
C ALA A 228 17.97 -3.77 -10.16
N PRO A 229 17.28 -2.69 -9.74
CA PRO A 229 17.89 -1.62 -8.96
C PRO A 229 18.34 -2.07 -7.57
N GLU A 230 19.18 -1.25 -6.95
CA GLU A 230 19.72 -1.49 -5.62
C GLU A 230 18.64 -1.43 -4.54
N LEU A 231 17.62 -0.56 -4.71
CA LEU A 231 16.44 -0.51 -3.85
C LEU A 231 15.17 -0.82 -4.66
N VAL A 232 14.38 -1.75 -4.15
CA VAL A 232 13.04 -2.04 -4.66
C VAL A 232 12.01 -1.80 -3.56
N ILE A 233 11.01 -0.97 -3.86
CA ILE A 233 9.82 -0.78 -3.04
C ILE A 233 8.67 -1.53 -3.73
N VAL A 234 7.96 -2.39 -3.00
CA VAL A 234 6.80 -3.14 -3.50
C VAL A 234 5.57 -2.64 -2.78
N ASP A 235 4.70 -1.95 -3.50
CA ASP A 235 3.42 -1.48 -2.96
C ASP A 235 2.34 -2.56 -3.14
N GLU A 236 1.35 -2.54 -2.25
CA GLU A 236 0.32 -3.57 -2.10
C GLU A 236 0.94 -5.00 -2.05
N ALA A 237 2.01 -5.11 -1.25
CA ALA A 237 2.85 -6.30 -1.16
C ALA A 237 2.08 -7.57 -0.77
N HIS A 238 0.89 -7.46 -0.15
CA HIS A 238 0.01 -8.59 0.13
C HIS A 238 -0.38 -9.36 -1.14
N THR A 239 -0.39 -8.71 -2.31
CA THR A 239 -0.65 -9.38 -3.59
C THR A 239 0.49 -10.27 -4.06
N CYS A 240 1.66 -10.16 -3.43
CA CYS A 240 2.83 -11.00 -3.65
C CYS A 240 2.96 -12.13 -2.62
N ALA A 241 2.01 -12.28 -1.68
CA ALA A 241 2.00 -13.37 -0.71
C ALA A 241 1.58 -14.68 -1.39
N TYR A 242 2.16 -15.81 -0.97
CA TYR A 242 1.85 -17.12 -1.52
C TYR A 242 1.16 -18.00 -0.47
N GLY A 243 -0.08 -18.41 -0.74
CA GLY A 243 -0.90 -19.23 0.16
C GLY A 243 -1.20 -20.66 -0.34
N GLY A 244 -0.38 -21.20 -1.24
CA GLY A 244 -0.42 -22.63 -1.63
C GLY A 244 -1.52 -23.05 -2.61
N VAL A 245 -2.62 -22.31 -2.75
CA VAL A 245 -3.81 -22.73 -3.52
C VAL A 245 -3.94 -21.99 -4.86
N ASN A 246 -3.39 -20.79 -5.00
CA ASN A 246 -3.53 -19.97 -6.20
C ASN A 246 -2.36 -20.15 -7.17
N ARG A 247 -2.63 -20.70 -8.35
CA ARG A 247 -1.68 -20.98 -9.44
C ARG A 247 -1.78 -19.93 -10.55
N GLY A 248 -1.93 -18.70 -10.32
CA GLY A 248 -2.09 -17.70 -11.37
C GLY A 248 -1.11 -16.55 -11.26
N SER A 249 -1.60 -15.37 -11.49
CA SER A 249 -0.91 -14.09 -11.45
C SER A 249 -0.18 -13.83 -10.11
N GLN A 250 -0.78 -14.24 -8.98
CA GLN A 250 -0.19 -14.11 -7.65
C GLN A 250 1.11 -14.92 -7.50
N HIS A 251 1.16 -16.13 -8.09
CA HIS A 251 2.38 -16.93 -8.12
C HIS A 251 3.50 -16.24 -8.92
N GLN A 252 3.17 -15.61 -10.04
CA GLN A 252 4.15 -14.87 -10.85
C GLN A 252 4.72 -13.65 -10.12
N ARG A 253 3.89 -12.91 -9.38
CA ARG A 253 4.32 -11.78 -8.56
C ARG A 253 5.19 -12.23 -7.40
N HIS A 254 4.77 -13.28 -6.69
CA HIS A 254 5.59 -13.88 -5.63
C HIS A 254 6.97 -14.32 -6.17
N THR A 255 7.01 -15.03 -7.30
CA THR A 255 8.25 -15.49 -7.92
C THR A 255 9.17 -14.32 -8.29
N LEU A 256 8.62 -13.22 -8.82
CA LEU A 256 9.39 -12.01 -9.13
C LEU A 256 10.05 -11.46 -7.87
N VAL A 257 9.26 -11.22 -6.81
CA VAL A 257 9.78 -10.60 -5.57
C VAL A 257 10.71 -11.56 -4.83
N ALA A 258 10.45 -12.86 -4.86
CA ALA A 258 11.34 -13.87 -4.29
C ALA A 258 12.72 -13.86 -4.96
N ARG A 259 12.79 -13.81 -6.28
CA ARG A 259 14.06 -13.69 -7.02
C ARG A 259 14.76 -12.37 -6.77
N LEU A 260 14.04 -11.28 -6.58
CA LEU A 260 14.63 -10.00 -6.14
C LEU A 260 15.23 -10.11 -4.73
N ALA A 261 14.57 -10.84 -3.83
CA ALA A 261 15.00 -11.04 -2.46
C ALA A 261 16.22 -11.97 -2.33
N GLU A 262 16.49 -12.83 -3.30
CA GLU A 262 17.67 -13.72 -3.33
C GLU A 262 18.99 -12.95 -3.38
N HIS A 263 18.99 -11.72 -3.90
CA HIS A 263 20.21 -10.93 -3.97
C HIS A 263 20.55 -10.36 -2.57
N PRO A 264 21.70 -10.75 -1.97
CA PRO A 264 21.97 -10.48 -0.55
C PRO A 264 22.13 -8.98 -0.23
N GLU A 265 22.59 -8.17 -1.19
CA GLU A 265 22.88 -6.74 -0.97
C GLU A 265 21.71 -5.83 -1.39
N ARG A 266 20.62 -6.38 -1.93
CA ARG A 266 19.51 -5.58 -2.40
C ARG A 266 18.64 -5.11 -1.25
N HIS A 267 18.35 -3.82 -1.20
CA HIS A 267 17.35 -3.27 -0.29
C HIS A 267 15.94 -3.59 -0.80
N LEU A 268 15.07 -4.06 0.08
CA LEU A 268 13.69 -4.41 -0.24
C LEU A 268 12.74 -3.86 0.82
N ILE A 269 11.83 -3.00 0.40
CA ILE A 269 10.78 -2.44 1.24
C ILE A 269 9.44 -2.93 0.72
N LEU A 270 8.70 -3.64 1.54
CA LEU A 270 7.35 -4.09 1.27
C LEU A 270 6.36 -3.14 1.95
N VAL A 271 5.36 -2.67 1.22
CA VAL A 271 4.34 -1.75 1.72
C VAL A 271 2.97 -2.37 1.55
N THR A 272 2.17 -2.43 2.61
CA THR A 272 0.77 -2.90 2.54
C THR A 272 -0.03 -2.39 3.74
N ALA A 273 -1.33 -2.23 3.58
CA ALA A 273 -2.23 -1.97 4.71
C ALA A 273 -2.81 -3.26 5.31
N THR A 274 -2.74 -4.37 4.57
CA THR A 274 -3.36 -5.65 4.91
C THR A 274 -2.34 -6.79 4.86
N PRO A 275 -1.36 -6.83 5.79
CA PRO A 275 -0.32 -7.87 5.78
C PRO A 275 -0.89 -9.27 6.01
N HIS A 276 -2.02 -9.36 6.73
CA HIS A 276 -2.74 -10.59 6.98
C HIS A 276 -4.03 -10.62 6.14
N SER A 277 -4.07 -11.42 5.10
CA SER A 277 -5.29 -11.71 4.33
C SER A 277 -6.15 -12.83 4.96
N GLY A 278 -5.98 -13.11 6.26
CA GLY A 278 -6.65 -14.21 6.96
C GLY A 278 -5.97 -15.58 6.81
N HIS A 279 -4.86 -15.66 6.07
CA HIS A 279 -4.09 -16.87 5.84
C HIS A 279 -2.68 -16.73 6.42
N GLU A 280 -2.36 -17.49 7.46
CA GLU A 280 -1.04 -17.46 8.10
C GLU A 280 0.10 -17.83 7.14
N GLU A 281 -0.11 -18.80 6.25
CA GLU A 281 0.90 -19.21 5.26
C GLU A 281 1.25 -18.06 4.31
N ALA A 282 0.24 -17.31 3.85
CA ALA A 282 0.45 -16.14 3.01
C ALA A 282 1.28 -15.07 3.73
N PHE A 283 0.98 -14.79 4.99
CA PHE A 283 1.76 -13.87 5.80
C PHE A 283 3.21 -14.33 6.01
N ARG A 284 3.43 -15.60 6.35
CA ARG A 284 4.78 -16.16 6.47
C ARG A 284 5.56 -16.09 5.15
N SER A 285 4.89 -16.36 4.02
CA SER A 285 5.52 -16.25 2.70
C SER A 285 5.97 -14.82 2.40
N LEU A 286 5.18 -13.83 2.81
CA LEU A 286 5.52 -12.42 2.66
C LEU A 286 6.74 -12.04 3.53
N LEU A 287 6.76 -12.46 4.78
CA LEU A 287 7.91 -12.23 5.68
C LEU A 287 9.17 -12.95 5.20
N ALA A 288 9.02 -14.14 4.62
CA ALA A 288 10.14 -14.93 4.09
C ALA A 288 10.85 -14.24 2.90
N LEU A 289 10.21 -13.26 2.24
CA LEU A 289 10.86 -12.41 1.25
C LEU A 289 11.87 -11.44 1.88
N LEU A 290 11.69 -11.10 3.14
CA LEU A 290 12.60 -10.21 3.87
C LEU A 290 13.73 -11.01 4.56
N ASP A 291 13.37 -12.11 5.19
CA ASP A 291 14.30 -13.01 5.87
C ASP A 291 13.79 -14.47 5.74
N PRO A 292 14.55 -15.34 5.03
CA PRO A 292 14.14 -16.72 4.78
C PRO A 292 13.81 -17.55 6.03
N ALA A 293 14.37 -17.19 7.19
CA ALA A 293 14.08 -17.89 8.44
C ALA A 293 12.61 -17.80 8.87
N PHE A 294 11.87 -16.78 8.43
CA PHE A 294 10.43 -16.67 8.74
C PHE A 294 9.57 -17.79 8.15
N ARG A 295 10.09 -18.62 7.25
CA ARG A 295 9.41 -19.85 6.81
C ARG A 295 9.15 -20.82 7.96
N GLU A 296 10.04 -20.83 8.95
CA GLU A 296 9.98 -21.70 10.13
C GLU A 296 9.34 -21.01 11.35
N MET A 297 8.84 -19.80 11.19
CA MET A 297 8.20 -19.04 12.27
C MET A 297 6.97 -19.80 12.81
N PRO A 298 6.88 -20.02 14.14
CA PRO A 298 5.72 -20.69 14.73
C PRO A 298 4.43 -19.87 14.56
N PRO A 299 3.26 -20.54 14.47
CA PRO A 299 1.99 -19.83 14.31
C PRO A 299 1.62 -18.99 15.54
N ASP A 300 1.99 -19.45 16.71
CA ASP A 300 1.70 -18.79 17.99
C ASP A 300 2.93 -18.07 18.53
N LEU A 301 2.95 -16.76 18.39
CA LEU A 301 4.01 -15.90 18.90
C LEU A 301 3.75 -15.40 20.33
N SER A 302 2.64 -15.77 20.98
CA SER A 302 2.31 -15.32 22.33
C SER A 302 3.14 -15.99 23.42
N ARG A 303 3.69 -17.17 23.12
CA ARG A 303 4.47 -17.98 24.06
C ARG A 303 5.84 -17.36 24.37
N GLU A 304 6.34 -17.62 25.55
CA GLU A 304 7.62 -17.11 26.03
C GLU A 304 8.78 -17.58 25.13
N GLU A 305 8.74 -18.83 24.69
CA GLU A 305 9.71 -19.45 23.76
C GLU A 305 9.80 -18.74 22.41
N ALA A 306 8.78 -18.00 22.02
CA ALA A 306 8.72 -17.25 20.76
C ALA A 306 9.35 -15.84 20.86
N GLU A 307 9.97 -15.47 22.00
CA GLU A 307 10.54 -14.13 22.17
C GLU A 307 11.62 -13.81 21.11
N GLY A 308 12.45 -14.77 20.75
CA GLY A 308 13.44 -14.63 19.68
C GLY A 308 12.81 -14.28 18.34
N TRP A 309 11.67 -14.89 18.02
CA TRP A 309 10.90 -14.61 16.80
C TRP A 309 10.24 -13.23 16.85
N ARG A 310 9.67 -12.83 17.98
CA ARG A 310 9.12 -11.47 18.16
C ARG A 310 10.19 -10.40 17.96
N ARG A 311 11.36 -10.56 18.54
CA ARG A 311 12.49 -9.64 18.36
C ARG A 311 12.99 -9.60 16.92
N ARG A 312 13.04 -10.76 16.24
CA ARG A 312 13.41 -10.83 14.83
C ARG A 312 12.36 -10.14 13.96
N LEU A 313 11.08 -10.40 14.19
CA LEU A 313 9.98 -9.78 13.47
C LEU A 313 9.98 -8.25 13.66
N ALA A 314 10.20 -7.77 14.88
CA ALA A 314 10.25 -6.34 15.18
C ALA A 314 11.38 -5.59 14.45
N ARG A 315 12.41 -6.29 13.96
CA ARG A 315 13.45 -5.69 13.10
C ARG A 315 13.03 -5.52 11.65
N HIS A 316 12.08 -6.35 11.18
CA HIS A 316 11.70 -6.42 9.78
C HIS A 316 10.27 -5.94 9.51
N MET A 317 9.47 -5.66 10.54
CA MET A 317 8.07 -5.29 10.38
C MET A 317 7.68 -4.15 11.30
N ILE A 318 6.97 -3.18 10.73
CA ILE A 318 6.29 -2.11 11.46
C ILE A 318 4.81 -2.21 11.12
N GLN A 319 3.98 -2.27 12.15
CA GLN A 319 2.53 -2.26 12.04
C GLN A 319 1.94 -1.41 13.15
N ARG A 320 1.31 -0.31 12.78
CA ARG A 320 0.65 0.62 13.72
C ARG A 320 -0.77 0.88 13.28
N LYS A 321 -1.66 0.96 14.25
CA LYS A 321 -3.04 1.40 14.07
C LYS A 321 -3.14 2.90 14.36
N ARG A 322 -4.13 3.56 13.79
CA ARG A 322 -4.40 4.99 14.08
C ARG A 322 -4.61 5.25 15.57
N ALA A 323 -5.19 4.29 16.31
CA ALA A 323 -5.37 4.38 17.76
C ALA A 323 -4.03 4.42 18.50
N ASP A 324 -3.05 3.62 18.08
CA ASP A 324 -1.72 3.55 18.70
C ASP A 324 -0.99 4.90 18.56
N ILE A 325 -1.10 5.54 17.40
CA ILE A 325 -0.47 6.83 17.14
C ILE A 325 -1.08 7.94 17.98
N ARG A 326 -2.41 7.95 18.15
CA ARG A 326 -3.08 8.94 19.01
C ARG A 326 -2.63 8.86 20.48
N GLY A 327 -2.39 7.64 20.99
CA GLY A 327 -1.96 7.42 22.37
C GLY A 327 -0.50 7.73 22.64
N TYR A 328 0.36 7.61 21.61
CA TYR A 328 1.81 7.58 21.79
C TYR A 328 2.46 8.97 21.87
N LEU A 329 1.94 9.99 21.20
CA LEU A 329 2.65 11.26 21.03
C LEU A 329 1.94 12.49 21.62
N ASN A 330 0.76 12.37 22.24
CA ASN A 330 -0.07 13.50 22.65
C ASN A 330 -0.21 14.58 21.56
N GLU A 331 0.23 14.30 20.35
CA GLU A 331 0.10 15.16 19.21
C GLU A 331 -1.34 15.13 18.72
N GLY A 332 -1.96 16.28 18.63
CA GLY A 332 -3.30 16.46 18.05
C GLY A 332 -3.35 16.12 16.56
N THR A 333 -2.84 14.94 16.16
CA THR A 333 -2.99 14.44 14.80
C THR A 333 -4.48 14.17 14.59
N PRO A 334 -5.18 14.97 13.79
CA PRO A 334 -6.61 14.85 13.60
C PRO A 334 -6.94 13.69 12.67
N PHE A 335 -6.74 12.46 13.16
CA PHE A 335 -7.33 11.33 12.46
C PHE A 335 -8.84 11.42 12.60
N PRO A 336 -9.59 11.37 11.49
CA PRO A 336 -11.04 11.36 11.54
C PRO A 336 -11.54 10.16 12.33
N GLU A 337 -12.53 10.39 13.15
CA GLU A 337 -13.19 9.31 13.89
C GLU A 337 -14.04 8.49 12.92
N ARG A 338 -13.92 7.17 12.97
CA ARG A 338 -14.72 6.26 12.17
C ARG A 338 -16.02 5.97 12.91
N LEU A 339 -17.13 6.46 12.34
CA LEU A 339 -18.47 6.12 12.79
C LEU A 339 -19.07 5.09 11.84
N GLU A 340 -19.54 3.97 12.38
CA GLU A 340 -20.20 2.93 11.62
C GLU A 340 -21.70 2.96 11.92
N ALA A 341 -22.52 2.92 10.87
CA ALA A 341 -23.96 2.84 11.00
C ALA A 341 -24.52 1.89 9.93
N GLU A 342 -25.46 1.05 10.36
CA GLU A 342 -26.22 0.18 9.47
C GLU A 342 -27.59 0.82 9.19
N VAL A 343 -27.96 0.88 7.93
CA VAL A 343 -29.25 1.41 7.49
C VAL A 343 -30.08 0.29 6.91
N ASN A 344 -31.19 -0.03 7.55
CA ASN A 344 -32.12 -1.06 7.12
C ASN A 344 -33.18 -0.50 6.14
N TYR A 345 -33.62 -1.31 5.22
CA TYR A 345 -34.72 -1.04 4.31
C TYR A 345 -35.58 -2.29 4.11
N ASN A 346 -36.86 -2.11 3.81
CA ASN A 346 -37.77 -3.21 3.49
C ASN A 346 -37.91 -3.31 1.97
N LEU A 347 -37.84 -4.51 1.43
CA LEU A 347 -38.09 -4.75 0.01
C LEU A 347 -39.54 -4.37 -0.35
N SER A 348 -39.74 -3.88 -1.58
CA SER A 348 -41.10 -3.79 -2.11
C SER A 348 -41.69 -5.18 -2.32
N PRO A 349 -43.04 -5.33 -2.24
CA PRO A 349 -43.66 -6.65 -2.43
C PRO A 349 -43.34 -7.27 -3.79
N GLU A 350 -43.18 -6.43 -4.80
CA GLU A 350 -42.77 -6.83 -6.16
C GLU A 350 -41.35 -7.35 -6.19
N TYR A 351 -40.43 -6.66 -5.51
CA TYR A 351 -39.04 -7.08 -5.43
C TYR A 351 -38.91 -8.39 -4.64
N GLY A 352 -39.66 -8.54 -3.55
CA GLY A 352 -39.73 -9.79 -2.80
C GLY A 352 -40.16 -10.97 -3.68
N ARG A 353 -41.20 -10.81 -4.50
CA ARG A 353 -41.63 -11.85 -5.43
C ARG A 353 -40.60 -12.22 -6.48
N LEU A 354 -39.85 -11.24 -7.02
CA LEU A 354 -38.73 -11.51 -7.92
C LEU A 354 -37.64 -12.29 -7.21
N LEU A 355 -37.26 -11.88 -6.01
CA LEU A 355 -36.24 -12.55 -5.21
C LEU A 355 -36.64 -14.01 -4.92
N ASP A 356 -37.89 -14.28 -4.56
CA ASP A 356 -38.40 -15.63 -4.30
C ASP A 356 -38.36 -16.50 -5.57
N LYS A 357 -38.73 -15.95 -6.74
CA LYS A 357 -38.64 -16.66 -8.03
C LYS A 357 -37.20 -16.98 -8.39
N VAL A 358 -36.26 -16.04 -8.22
CA VAL A 358 -34.84 -16.26 -8.50
C VAL A 358 -34.24 -17.24 -7.49
N LEU A 359 -34.65 -17.20 -6.24
CA LEU A 359 -34.22 -18.13 -5.20
C LEU A 359 -34.70 -19.57 -5.53
N ALA A 360 -35.95 -19.72 -5.98
CA ALA A 360 -36.48 -20.99 -6.43
C ALA A 360 -35.67 -21.54 -7.63
N TYR A 361 -35.41 -20.70 -8.63
CA TYR A 361 -34.56 -21.05 -9.77
C TYR A 361 -33.14 -21.46 -9.35
N ALA A 362 -32.52 -20.70 -8.44
CA ALA A 362 -31.17 -21.01 -7.92
C ALA A 362 -31.14 -22.34 -7.18
N ARG A 363 -32.20 -22.68 -6.42
CA ARG A 363 -32.34 -23.99 -5.75
C ARG A 363 -32.49 -25.13 -6.75
N GLU A 364 -33.34 -24.97 -7.76
CA GLU A 364 -33.49 -25.93 -8.84
C GLU A 364 -32.15 -26.23 -9.52
N LEU A 365 -31.40 -25.16 -9.84
CA LEU A 365 -30.09 -25.23 -10.49
C LEU A 365 -29.05 -26.02 -9.68
N VAL A 366 -28.98 -25.80 -8.37
CA VAL A 366 -28.04 -26.45 -7.48
C VAL A 366 -28.47 -27.88 -7.15
N SER A 367 -29.79 -28.17 -7.13
CA SER A 367 -30.35 -29.48 -6.78
C SER A 367 -30.33 -30.46 -7.94
N ASP A 368 -30.04 -30.04 -9.16
CA ASP A 368 -29.96 -30.91 -10.32
C ASP A 368 -28.75 -31.83 -10.23
N PRO A 369 -28.96 -33.19 -10.10
CA PRO A 369 -27.87 -34.13 -9.93
C PRO A 369 -27.17 -34.48 -11.25
N THR A 370 -27.60 -33.96 -12.38
CA THR A 370 -27.05 -34.28 -13.70
C THR A 370 -25.69 -33.60 -13.91
N GLY A 371 -24.71 -34.35 -14.41
CA GLY A 371 -23.34 -33.85 -14.68
C GLY A 371 -22.31 -34.33 -13.65
N ASP A 372 -21.04 -34.07 -13.95
CA ASP A 372 -19.90 -34.35 -13.09
C ASP A 372 -19.74 -33.29 -11.97
N GLN A 373 -18.76 -33.44 -11.10
CA GLN A 373 -18.47 -32.50 -10.01
C GLN A 373 -18.18 -31.08 -10.53
N ARG A 374 -17.63 -30.97 -11.73
CA ARG A 374 -17.35 -29.69 -12.37
C ARG A 374 -18.64 -28.93 -12.67
N HIS A 375 -19.60 -29.57 -13.32
CA HIS A 375 -20.91 -28.97 -13.64
C HIS A 375 -21.67 -28.57 -12.37
N GLN A 376 -21.58 -29.37 -11.30
CA GLN A 376 -22.20 -28.99 -10.02
C GLN A 376 -21.57 -27.75 -9.40
N ARG A 377 -20.25 -27.60 -9.45
CA ARG A 377 -19.55 -26.39 -8.97
C ARG A 377 -19.92 -25.14 -9.78
N VAL A 378 -19.93 -25.25 -11.11
CA VAL A 378 -20.38 -24.15 -12.00
C VAL A 378 -21.77 -23.69 -11.63
N ARG A 379 -22.71 -24.61 -11.45
CA ARG A 379 -24.08 -24.29 -11.07
C ARG A 379 -24.18 -23.60 -9.71
N TRP A 380 -23.37 -24.04 -8.75
CA TRP A 380 -23.33 -23.46 -7.43
C TRP A 380 -22.81 -22.01 -7.47
N TRP A 381 -21.71 -21.76 -8.17
CA TRP A 381 -21.17 -20.41 -8.34
C TRP A 381 -22.13 -19.50 -9.10
N ALA A 382 -22.72 -19.99 -10.16
CA ALA A 382 -23.69 -19.26 -10.96
C ALA A 382 -24.95 -18.88 -10.15
N ALA A 383 -25.44 -19.78 -9.30
CA ALA A 383 -26.56 -19.49 -8.40
C ALA A 383 -26.21 -18.39 -7.40
N LEU A 384 -25.04 -18.44 -6.77
CA LEU A 384 -24.58 -17.42 -5.85
C LEU A 384 -24.36 -16.06 -6.53
N ALA A 385 -23.74 -16.04 -7.70
CA ALA A 385 -23.52 -14.82 -8.48
C ALA A 385 -24.86 -14.15 -8.86
N LEU A 386 -25.83 -14.95 -9.28
CA LEU A 386 -27.17 -14.47 -9.61
C LEU A 386 -27.89 -13.87 -8.40
N LEU A 387 -27.87 -14.56 -7.25
CA LEU A 387 -28.48 -14.06 -6.02
C LEU A 387 -27.83 -12.74 -5.55
N ARG A 388 -26.50 -12.64 -5.67
CA ARG A 388 -25.78 -11.39 -5.36
C ARG A 388 -26.16 -10.24 -6.30
N SER A 389 -26.32 -10.52 -7.59
CA SER A 389 -26.75 -9.52 -8.58
C SER A 389 -28.15 -9.00 -8.29
N VAL A 390 -29.09 -9.89 -7.99
CA VAL A 390 -30.48 -9.54 -7.60
C VAL A 390 -30.49 -8.72 -6.32
N ALA A 391 -29.69 -9.09 -5.35
CA ALA A 391 -29.59 -8.34 -4.11
C ALA A 391 -28.85 -7.00 -4.26
N SER A 392 -28.10 -6.78 -5.32
CA SER A 392 -27.38 -5.54 -5.59
C SER A 392 -28.27 -4.44 -6.16
N SER A 393 -28.85 -4.66 -7.33
CA SER A 393 -29.77 -3.71 -7.98
C SER A 393 -30.60 -4.39 -9.06
N PRO A 394 -31.75 -3.79 -9.45
CA PRO A 394 -32.53 -4.26 -10.60
C PRO A 394 -31.73 -4.31 -11.90
N ALA A 395 -30.85 -3.34 -12.14
CA ALA A 395 -30.02 -3.29 -13.33
C ALA A 395 -29.00 -4.45 -13.39
N ALA A 396 -28.30 -4.72 -12.27
CA ALA A 396 -27.36 -5.84 -12.18
C ALA A 396 -28.10 -7.19 -12.29
N ALA A 397 -29.27 -7.31 -11.68
CA ALA A 397 -30.14 -8.49 -11.79
C ALA A 397 -30.53 -8.79 -13.25
N ALA A 398 -31.03 -7.76 -13.94
CA ALA A 398 -31.47 -7.90 -15.32
C ALA A 398 -30.35 -8.32 -16.26
N LEU A 399 -29.17 -7.72 -16.11
CA LEU A 399 -28.03 -8.08 -16.94
C LEU A 399 -27.51 -9.50 -16.63
N ALA A 400 -27.38 -9.88 -15.36
CA ALA A 400 -26.96 -11.22 -14.97
C ALA A 400 -27.91 -12.32 -15.50
N LEU A 401 -29.23 -12.07 -15.43
CA LEU A 401 -30.26 -12.99 -15.96
C LEU A 401 -30.19 -13.10 -17.49
N ARG A 402 -29.94 -11.99 -18.20
CA ARG A 402 -29.78 -11.98 -19.66
C ARG A 402 -28.52 -12.72 -20.10
N ASN A 403 -27.40 -12.46 -19.43
CA ASN A 403 -26.14 -13.10 -19.79
C ASN A 403 -26.19 -14.60 -19.55
N ARG A 404 -26.86 -15.03 -18.48
CA ARG A 404 -27.10 -16.45 -18.25
C ARG A 404 -27.98 -17.06 -19.34
N ALA A 405 -28.90 -16.31 -19.92
CA ALA A 405 -29.71 -16.77 -21.06
C ALA A 405 -28.90 -16.88 -22.37
N ALA A 406 -27.70 -16.33 -22.46
CA ALA A 406 -26.92 -16.13 -23.69
C ALA A 406 -25.61 -16.94 -23.77
N VAL A 407 -25.37 -17.91 -22.96
CA VAL A 407 -24.32 -18.98 -22.98
C VAL A 407 -22.85 -18.66 -23.32
N ALA A 408 -21.91 -19.22 -22.54
CA ALA A 408 -20.52 -19.47 -22.96
C ALA A 408 -19.96 -20.79 -22.33
N ASP A 409 -19.05 -21.48 -23.03
CA ASP A 409 -18.44 -22.75 -22.64
C ASP A 409 -17.07 -22.52 -21.96
N ALA A 410 -16.87 -23.07 -20.75
CA ALA A 410 -15.57 -23.11 -20.07
C ALA A 410 -14.96 -24.52 -20.14
N GLU A 411 -13.63 -24.63 -20.37
CA GLU A 411 -13.00 -25.93 -20.71
C GLU A 411 -12.43 -26.74 -19.52
N THR A 412 -12.12 -26.14 -18.34
CA THR A 412 -11.52 -26.85 -17.19
C THR A 412 -12.14 -26.52 -15.83
N GLU A 413 -12.10 -27.47 -14.84
CA GLU A 413 -12.60 -27.25 -13.46
C GLU A 413 -11.88 -26.11 -12.73
N ALA A 414 -10.57 -25.95 -12.96
CA ALA A 414 -9.77 -24.89 -12.34
C ALA A 414 -10.16 -23.50 -12.86
N GLU A 415 -10.47 -23.37 -14.16
CA GLU A 415 -10.97 -22.12 -14.76
C GLU A 415 -12.36 -21.75 -14.24
N VAL A 416 -13.19 -22.76 -14.00
CA VAL A 416 -14.53 -22.57 -13.44
C VAL A 416 -14.49 -22.09 -12.01
N ASP A 417 -13.66 -22.71 -11.15
CA ASP A 417 -13.49 -22.29 -9.75
C ASP A 417 -12.83 -20.89 -9.67
N GLU A 418 -11.88 -20.60 -10.55
CA GLU A 418 -11.22 -19.30 -10.62
C GLU A 418 -12.19 -18.20 -11.07
N LEU A 419 -12.95 -18.42 -12.15
CA LEU A 419 -13.98 -17.49 -12.63
C LEU A 419 -15.12 -17.33 -11.63
N GLY A 420 -15.64 -18.43 -11.10
CA GLY A 420 -16.73 -18.42 -10.14
C GLY A 420 -16.34 -17.80 -8.80
N GLY A 421 -15.15 -18.09 -8.31
CA GLY A 421 -14.59 -17.50 -7.11
C GLY A 421 -14.45 -15.97 -7.25
N ARG A 422 -13.95 -15.49 -8.39
CA ARG A 422 -13.83 -14.05 -8.69
C ARG A 422 -15.17 -13.33 -8.76
N MET A 423 -16.25 -14.02 -9.19
CA MET A 423 -17.59 -13.44 -9.28
C MET A 423 -18.29 -13.34 -7.93
N VAL A 424 -18.01 -14.23 -7.02
CA VAL A 424 -18.76 -14.38 -5.75
C VAL A 424 -17.98 -13.90 -4.54
N LEU A 425 -16.70 -14.18 -4.47
CA LEU A 425 -15.84 -13.76 -3.36
C LEU A 425 -15.29 -12.36 -3.61
N ASP A 426 -15.16 -11.57 -2.54
CA ASP A 426 -14.47 -10.29 -2.57
C ASP A 426 -12.96 -10.57 -2.58
N GLN A 427 -12.43 -10.99 -3.72
CA GLN A 427 -10.99 -11.14 -3.89
C GLN A 427 -10.36 -9.78 -4.14
N GLU A 428 -9.31 -9.49 -3.39
CA GLU A 428 -8.51 -8.26 -3.49
C GLU A 428 -7.61 -8.22 -4.73
N GLU A 429 -7.87 -9.05 -5.74
CA GLU A 429 -7.04 -9.14 -6.94
C GLU A 429 -7.37 -8.03 -7.95
N TYR A 430 -6.43 -7.13 -8.10
CA TYR A 430 -6.42 -5.98 -9.01
C TYR A 430 -6.20 -6.34 -10.50
N ASP A 431 -6.37 -7.58 -10.91
CA ASP A 431 -5.67 -8.06 -12.09
C ASP A 431 -6.43 -8.24 -13.37
N GLN A 432 -7.65 -7.78 -13.53
CA GLN A 432 -8.22 -7.72 -14.89
C GLN A 432 -9.35 -6.70 -15.02
N GLU A 433 -9.25 -5.87 -16.07
CA GLU A 433 -10.30 -5.03 -16.65
C GLU A 433 -11.43 -5.87 -17.28
N PHE A 434 -11.88 -6.92 -16.60
CA PHE A 434 -13.03 -7.67 -17.07
C PHE A 434 -14.28 -7.22 -16.32
N ASP A 435 -15.24 -6.75 -17.09
CA ASP A 435 -16.63 -6.68 -16.66
C ASP A 435 -17.11 -8.11 -16.38
N LEU A 436 -16.87 -8.57 -15.14
CA LEU A 436 -17.37 -9.86 -14.67
C LEU A 436 -18.87 -9.78 -14.54
N THR A 437 -19.54 -9.84 -15.67
CA THR A 437 -20.99 -9.89 -15.71
C THR A 437 -21.41 -11.33 -15.42
N PRO A 438 -22.06 -11.60 -14.26
CA PRO A 438 -22.48 -12.95 -13.92
C PRO A 438 -23.45 -13.51 -14.97
N GLY A 439 -23.32 -14.76 -15.32
CA GLY A 439 -24.34 -15.48 -16.10
C GLY A 439 -23.90 -16.16 -17.40
N GLY A 440 -22.60 -16.08 -17.79
CA GLY A 440 -22.12 -16.64 -19.05
C GLY A 440 -21.69 -18.12 -19.04
N GLU A 441 -21.92 -18.88 -17.97
CA GLU A 441 -21.15 -20.09 -17.69
C GLU A 441 -21.82 -21.45 -17.99
N VAL A 442 -23.09 -21.49 -18.39
CA VAL A 442 -23.81 -22.75 -18.67
C VAL A 442 -24.85 -22.59 -19.79
N SER A 443 -24.84 -23.55 -20.73
CA SER A 443 -25.86 -23.65 -21.78
C SER A 443 -27.24 -23.97 -21.19
N ALA A 444 -28.21 -23.10 -21.45
CA ALA A 444 -29.57 -23.25 -20.98
C ALA A 444 -30.50 -23.78 -22.11
N GLU A 445 -31.42 -24.67 -21.78
CA GLU A 445 -32.46 -25.11 -22.71
C GLU A 445 -33.39 -23.94 -23.12
N ALA A 446 -34.03 -24.02 -24.27
CA ALA A 446 -34.88 -22.95 -24.81
C ALA A 446 -36.01 -22.49 -23.87
N ALA A 447 -36.51 -23.39 -23.01
CA ALA A 447 -37.55 -23.09 -22.01
C ALA A 447 -36.93 -22.31 -20.83
N GLU A 448 -35.76 -22.67 -20.38
CA GLU A 448 -35.01 -21.98 -19.33
C GLU A 448 -34.59 -20.58 -19.78
N GLN A 449 -34.11 -20.44 -21.00
CA GLN A 449 -33.79 -19.12 -21.59
C GLN A 449 -34.99 -18.17 -21.60
N ARG A 450 -36.19 -18.69 -21.92
CA ARG A 450 -37.43 -17.87 -21.87
C ARG A 450 -37.74 -17.42 -20.45
N ARG A 451 -37.65 -18.33 -19.46
CA ARG A 451 -37.84 -18.03 -18.03
C ARG A 451 -36.86 -16.96 -17.53
N LEU A 452 -35.58 -17.08 -17.88
CA LEU A 452 -34.55 -16.10 -17.50
C LEU A 452 -34.79 -14.73 -18.13
N ARG A 453 -35.22 -14.67 -19.40
CA ARG A 453 -35.54 -13.40 -20.06
C ARG A 453 -36.78 -12.75 -19.45
N GLU A 454 -37.76 -13.52 -18.99
CA GLU A 454 -38.94 -13.03 -18.28
C GLU A 454 -38.55 -12.44 -16.92
N LEU A 455 -37.76 -13.15 -16.13
CA LEU A 455 -37.22 -12.65 -14.87
C LEU A 455 -36.38 -11.37 -15.07
N ALA A 456 -35.60 -11.27 -16.14
CA ALA A 456 -34.84 -10.08 -16.47
C ALA A 456 -35.77 -8.87 -16.74
N ARG A 457 -36.87 -9.05 -17.47
CA ARG A 457 -37.87 -8.00 -17.69
C ARG A 457 -38.56 -7.59 -16.40
N GLU A 458 -38.91 -8.55 -15.54
CA GLU A 458 -39.45 -8.27 -14.21
C GLU A 458 -38.45 -7.43 -13.37
N ALA A 459 -37.16 -7.77 -13.40
CA ALA A 459 -36.13 -7.01 -12.71
C ALA A 459 -36.07 -5.55 -13.23
N GLU A 460 -36.06 -5.35 -14.54
CA GLU A 460 -36.07 -4.00 -15.14
C GLU A 460 -37.29 -3.17 -14.74
N ALA A 461 -38.46 -3.79 -14.65
CA ALA A 461 -39.70 -3.12 -14.23
C ALA A 461 -39.70 -2.65 -12.76
N LEU A 462 -38.69 -3.10 -11.96
CA LEU A 462 -38.50 -2.69 -10.57
C LEU A 462 -37.56 -1.48 -10.42
N ALA A 463 -36.96 -0.99 -11.50
CA ALA A 463 -36.03 0.12 -11.45
C ALA A 463 -36.71 1.42 -10.94
N GLY A 464 -35.94 2.25 -10.27
CA GLY A 464 -36.38 3.58 -9.80
C GLY A 464 -37.26 3.53 -8.56
N ALA A 465 -38.51 3.98 -8.65
CA ALA A 465 -39.39 4.18 -7.48
C ALA A 465 -39.73 2.88 -6.70
N LYS A 466 -39.72 1.73 -7.37
CA LYS A 466 -40.00 0.44 -6.75
C LYS A 466 -38.78 -0.17 -6.04
N ASP A 467 -37.57 0.33 -6.32
CA ASP A 467 -36.35 -0.06 -5.63
C ASP A 467 -36.17 0.77 -4.34
N ARG A 468 -36.71 0.25 -3.25
CA ARG A 468 -36.63 0.92 -1.94
C ARG A 468 -35.19 1.05 -1.42
N LYS A 469 -34.29 0.16 -1.84
CA LYS A 469 -32.87 0.26 -1.55
C LYS A 469 -32.28 1.52 -2.16
N LEU A 470 -32.54 1.76 -3.44
CA LEU A 470 -32.14 2.97 -4.14
C LEU A 470 -32.72 4.22 -3.48
N GLN A 471 -34.03 4.22 -3.18
CA GLN A 471 -34.66 5.36 -2.54
C GLN A 471 -34.02 5.70 -1.21
N ARG A 472 -33.74 4.70 -0.38
CA ARG A 472 -33.05 4.89 0.89
C ARG A 472 -31.62 5.38 0.72
N ALA A 473 -30.90 4.91 -0.32
CA ALA A 473 -29.57 5.41 -0.66
C ALA A 473 -29.60 6.89 -1.06
N ILE A 474 -30.59 7.30 -1.86
CA ILE A 474 -30.76 8.69 -2.26
C ILE A 474 -31.04 9.59 -1.05
N GLU A 475 -31.91 9.18 -0.12
CA GLU A 475 -32.16 9.90 1.13
C GLU A 475 -30.87 10.08 1.93
N LEU A 476 -30.14 8.99 2.19
CA LEU A 476 -28.89 9.02 2.95
C LEU A 476 -27.84 9.94 2.30
N VAL A 477 -27.72 9.89 0.98
CA VAL A 477 -26.80 10.79 0.26
C VAL A 477 -27.24 12.25 0.43
N LYS A 478 -28.53 12.56 0.37
CA LYS A 478 -29.06 13.91 0.59
C LYS A 478 -28.76 14.40 2.01
N ASP A 479 -28.95 13.55 3.03
CA ASP A 479 -28.68 13.88 4.42
C ASP A 479 -27.18 14.19 4.63
N LEU A 480 -26.31 13.34 4.10
CA LEU A 480 -24.85 13.54 4.18
C LEU A 480 -24.39 14.84 3.50
N LEU A 481 -25.06 15.21 2.41
CA LEU A 481 -24.80 16.47 1.72
C LEU A 481 -25.24 17.68 2.51
N ALA A 482 -26.42 17.61 3.10
CA ALA A 482 -26.94 18.67 3.95
C ALA A 482 -26.03 18.91 5.17
N GLU A 483 -25.35 17.87 5.65
CA GLU A 483 -24.30 17.96 6.68
C GLU A 483 -22.96 18.51 6.16
N GLY A 484 -22.83 18.79 4.86
CA GLY A 484 -21.62 19.31 4.23
C GLY A 484 -20.57 18.23 3.91
N HIS A 485 -20.96 16.97 3.83
CA HIS A 485 -20.09 15.88 3.45
C HIS A 485 -20.09 15.62 1.94
N HIS A 486 -19.02 15.01 1.43
CA HIS A 486 -18.90 14.54 0.06
C HIS A 486 -18.93 13.01 0.04
N PRO A 487 -20.11 12.36 -0.06
CA PRO A 487 -20.20 10.92 0.05
C PRO A 487 -19.65 10.20 -1.17
N ILE A 488 -18.99 9.05 -0.92
CA ILE A 488 -18.58 8.09 -1.95
C ILE A 488 -19.44 6.85 -1.75
N VAL A 489 -20.10 6.39 -2.83
CA VAL A 489 -20.93 5.19 -2.82
C VAL A 489 -20.16 4.07 -3.52
N PHE A 490 -19.76 3.04 -2.79
CA PHE A 490 -19.13 1.86 -3.37
C PHE A 490 -20.18 0.85 -3.80
N CYS A 491 -20.12 0.45 -5.06
CA CYS A 491 -20.96 -0.59 -5.65
C CYS A 491 -20.09 -1.76 -6.10
N ARG A 492 -20.60 -2.98 -5.91
CA ARG A 492 -19.88 -4.18 -6.35
C ARG A 492 -19.89 -4.35 -7.86
N PHE A 493 -21.03 -4.06 -8.51
CA PHE A 493 -21.24 -4.25 -9.94
C PHE A 493 -21.23 -2.91 -10.67
N ILE A 494 -20.61 -2.86 -11.83
CA ILE A 494 -20.55 -1.68 -12.70
C ILE A 494 -21.97 -1.17 -12.99
N GLN A 495 -22.89 -2.08 -13.35
CA GLN A 495 -24.28 -1.76 -13.65
C GLN A 495 -25.01 -1.14 -12.45
N THR A 496 -24.68 -1.57 -11.23
CA THR A 496 -25.21 -0.93 -10.02
C THR A 496 -24.66 0.46 -9.83
N ALA A 497 -23.36 0.68 -10.09
CA ALA A 497 -22.74 2.00 -9.99
C ALA A 497 -23.35 2.99 -10.98
N GLU A 498 -23.50 2.60 -12.24
CA GLU A 498 -24.12 3.41 -13.29
C GLU A 498 -25.61 3.69 -12.99
N TYR A 499 -26.34 2.66 -12.56
CA TYR A 499 -27.74 2.76 -12.17
C TYR A 499 -27.94 3.75 -11.01
N VAL A 500 -27.18 3.62 -9.94
CA VAL A 500 -27.25 4.51 -8.77
C VAL A 500 -26.83 5.92 -9.16
N ALA A 501 -25.74 6.09 -9.94
CA ALA A 501 -25.29 7.39 -10.40
C ALA A 501 -26.33 8.10 -11.28
N GLY A 502 -26.98 7.37 -12.19
CA GLY A 502 -28.05 7.90 -13.03
C GLY A 502 -29.23 8.46 -12.21
N HIS A 503 -29.67 7.71 -11.21
CA HIS A 503 -30.76 8.13 -10.34
C HIS A 503 -30.36 9.24 -9.35
N LEU A 504 -29.13 9.24 -8.85
CA LEU A 504 -28.59 10.34 -8.04
C LEU A 504 -28.55 11.66 -8.85
N ARG A 505 -28.10 11.63 -10.11
CA ARG A 505 -28.12 12.82 -11.00
C ARG A 505 -29.53 13.41 -11.12
N GLN A 506 -30.54 12.55 -11.30
CA GLN A 506 -31.93 12.99 -11.38
C GLN A 506 -32.45 13.55 -10.05
N ALA A 507 -32.12 12.90 -8.92
CA ALA A 507 -32.64 13.26 -7.61
C ALA A 507 -32.00 14.51 -6.99
N LEU A 508 -30.77 14.83 -7.37
CA LEU A 508 -29.95 15.90 -6.79
C LEU A 508 -29.89 17.15 -7.69
N GLY A 509 -30.29 17.03 -8.96
CA GLY A 509 -30.34 18.14 -9.91
C GLY A 509 -28.97 18.69 -10.31
N ALA A 510 -28.99 19.83 -11.02
CA ALA A 510 -27.76 20.41 -11.62
C ALA A 510 -26.78 21.03 -10.63
N GLY A 511 -27.18 21.24 -9.36
CA GLY A 511 -26.30 21.80 -8.32
C GLY A 511 -25.23 20.88 -7.84
N VAL A 512 -25.25 19.63 -8.27
CA VAL A 512 -24.44 18.55 -7.76
C VAL A 512 -23.95 17.68 -8.90
N ALA A 513 -22.61 17.60 -9.08
CA ALA A 513 -22.01 16.69 -10.06
C ALA A 513 -21.92 15.27 -9.47
N VAL A 514 -22.48 14.29 -10.19
CA VAL A 514 -22.42 12.87 -9.83
C VAL A 514 -21.76 12.10 -10.96
N GLU A 515 -20.68 11.38 -10.69
CA GLU A 515 -19.98 10.56 -11.67
C GLU A 515 -19.87 9.10 -11.18
N ALA A 516 -20.00 8.16 -12.12
CA ALA A 516 -19.69 6.77 -11.88
C ALA A 516 -18.27 6.52 -12.36
N VAL A 517 -17.39 6.09 -11.46
CA VAL A 517 -16.03 5.67 -11.79
C VAL A 517 -16.00 4.14 -11.81
N THR A 518 -15.71 3.58 -12.97
CA THR A 518 -15.68 2.14 -13.19
C THR A 518 -14.32 1.75 -13.77
N GLY A 519 -13.92 0.49 -13.65
CA GLY A 519 -12.68 -0.01 -14.23
C GLY A 519 -12.60 0.08 -15.78
N LEU A 520 -13.74 0.34 -16.44
CA LEU A 520 -13.81 0.50 -17.90
C LEU A 520 -13.49 1.92 -18.38
N LEU A 521 -13.47 2.89 -17.48
CA LEU A 521 -13.21 4.29 -17.82
C LEU A 521 -11.78 4.65 -17.39
N SER A 522 -10.96 5.12 -18.33
CA SER A 522 -9.73 5.82 -17.99
C SER A 522 -10.08 7.05 -17.15
N PRO A 523 -9.46 7.28 -15.99
CA PRO A 523 -9.76 8.45 -15.18
C PRO A 523 -9.50 9.72 -15.98
N PRO A 524 -10.40 10.71 -15.94
CA PRO A 524 -10.15 12.00 -16.54
C PRO A 524 -8.95 12.64 -15.81
N GLY A 525 -7.91 12.98 -16.56
CA GLY A 525 -6.59 13.43 -16.21
C GLY A 525 -6.34 13.90 -14.78
N SER A 526 -5.25 13.41 -14.21
CA SER A 526 -4.55 13.76 -12.96
C SER A 526 -5.42 14.10 -11.75
N GLY A 527 -5.57 13.17 -10.83
CA GLY A 527 -6.11 13.42 -9.49
C GLY A 527 -7.15 12.44 -8.96
N TRP A 528 -7.39 11.33 -9.62
CA TRP A 528 -8.41 10.36 -9.22
C TRP A 528 -7.75 9.10 -8.66
N ALA A 529 -7.76 8.97 -7.35
CA ALA A 529 -7.34 7.72 -6.70
C ALA A 529 -8.42 6.66 -6.90
N ASN A 530 -8.00 5.48 -7.32
CA ASN A 530 -8.82 4.35 -7.69
C ASN A 530 -9.76 3.84 -6.61
N SER A 531 -10.97 3.57 -7.05
CA SER A 531 -11.88 2.65 -6.37
C SER A 531 -12.52 1.70 -7.38
N ARG A 532 -12.59 0.44 -7.04
CA ARG A 532 -13.35 -0.60 -7.77
C ARG A 532 -14.82 -0.22 -7.77
N CYS A 533 -15.38 0.35 -8.81
CA CYS A 533 -16.75 0.82 -8.87
C CYS A 533 -17.16 1.78 -7.75
N GLY A 534 -17.14 3.06 -8.00
CA GLY A 534 -17.61 4.10 -7.09
C GLY A 534 -18.38 5.19 -7.82
N CYS A 535 -19.36 5.80 -7.16
CA CYS A 535 -19.98 7.03 -7.61
C CYS A 535 -19.33 8.20 -6.89
N TRP A 536 -18.81 9.16 -7.64
CA TRP A 536 -18.14 10.35 -7.11
C TRP A 536 -18.98 11.60 -7.27
N TRP A 537 -18.72 12.56 -6.43
CA TRP A 537 -19.50 13.75 -6.24
C TRP A 537 -18.68 15.03 -6.19
N ARG A 538 -19.07 16.08 -6.90
CA ARG A 538 -18.40 17.37 -6.88
C ARG A 538 -19.41 18.51 -6.87
N PRO A 539 -19.28 19.52 -5.98
CA PRO A 539 -20.08 20.74 -6.11
C PRO A 539 -19.64 21.54 -7.33
N THR A 540 -20.60 22.10 -8.07
CA THR A 540 -20.36 22.87 -9.32
C THR A 540 -19.77 24.25 -9.12
N ALA A 541 -19.46 24.66 -7.89
CA ALA A 541 -18.96 25.98 -7.57
C ALA A 541 -17.58 25.93 -6.88
N SER A 542 -16.50 25.65 -7.61
CA SER A 542 -15.14 26.15 -7.35
C SER A 542 -14.14 25.64 -8.39
N PRO A 543 -13.29 26.50 -9.01
CA PRO A 543 -12.33 26.07 -10.04
C PRO A 543 -10.96 25.69 -9.48
N ARG A 544 -10.86 25.21 -8.23
CA ARG A 544 -9.60 24.71 -7.69
C ARG A 544 -9.74 23.25 -7.26
N ALA A 545 -9.02 22.39 -7.97
CA ALA A 545 -8.78 21.02 -7.57
C ALA A 545 -8.08 20.99 -6.22
N SER A 546 -8.83 20.77 -5.14
CA SER A 546 -8.24 20.37 -3.87
C SER A 546 -8.16 18.86 -3.85
N THR A 547 -6.94 18.36 -3.83
CA THR A 547 -6.56 17.00 -3.45
C THR A 547 -7.44 16.52 -2.29
N CYS A 548 -7.90 15.29 -2.38
CA CYS A 548 -8.63 14.58 -1.32
C CYS A 548 -7.72 14.30 -0.12
N SER A 549 -7.13 15.33 0.43
CA SER A 549 -6.43 15.30 1.69
C SER A 549 -7.30 16.02 2.72
N SER A 550 -7.83 15.22 3.66
CA SER A 550 -8.25 15.66 4.99
C SER A 550 -9.59 16.34 5.22
N THR A 551 -10.57 16.35 4.32
CA THR A 551 -11.86 16.94 4.70
C THR A 551 -13.02 15.99 4.40
N SER A 552 -13.54 15.37 5.46
CA SER A 552 -14.87 14.74 5.62
C SER A 552 -15.50 14.06 4.39
N ALA A 553 -14.88 12.99 3.87
CA ALA A 553 -15.58 12.06 2.99
C ALA A 553 -16.27 10.98 3.84
N ARG A 554 -17.58 10.82 3.70
CA ARG A 554 -18.32 9.67 4.24
C ARG A 554 -18.51 8.64 3.12
N CYS A 555 -18.14 7.41 3.41
CA CYS A 555 -18.14 6.31 2.46
C CYS A 555 -19.31 5.38 2.77
N CYS A 556 -20.18 5.13 1.80
CA CYS A 556 -21.24 4.14 1.90
C CYS A 556 -20.85 2.89 1.12
N THR A 557 -20.61 1.78 1.81
CA THR A 557 -20.32 0.48 1.20
C THR A 557 -21.52 -0.45 1.30
N THR A 558 -21.87 -1.13 0.21
CA THR A 558 -22.85 -2.21 0.23
C THR A 558 -22.12 -3.54 0.35
N THR A 559 -22.01 -4.09 1.57
CA THR A 559 -21.50 -5.45 1.79
C THR A 559 -22.59 -6.35 2.31
N PHE A 560 -22.56 -7.62 1.88
CA PHE A 560 -23.42 -8.66 2.43
C PHE A 560 -22.65 -9.44 3.51
N PRO A 561 -23.24 -9.68 4.69
CA PRO A 561 -22.75 -10.73 5.56
C PRO A 561 -23.11 -12.09 4.96
N GLY A 562 -22.20 -13.06 5.10
CA GLY A 562 -22.41 -14.44 4.66
C GLY A 562 -23.57 -15.11 5.39
N THR A 563 -24.29 -15.96 4.67
CA THR A 563 -25.39 -16.86 5.07
C THR A 563 -26.58 -16.24 5.81
N PRO A 564 -27.78 -16.26 5.22
CA PRO A 564 -28.98 -15.86 5.94
C PRO A 564 -29.40 -16.97 6.94
N PRO A 565 -29.81 -16.65 8.17
CA PRO A 565 -30.57 -17.57 8.99
C PRO A 565 -31.95 -17.78 8.35
N ALA A 566 -32.39 -19.01 8.37
CA ALA A 566 -33.70 -19.41 7.86
C ALA A 566 -34.82 -18.87 8.75
N THR A 567 -35.22 -17.62 8.56
CA THR A 567 -36.50 -17.08 9.03
C THR A 567 -36.87 -15.82 8.26
N SER A 568 -38.08 -15.70 7.86
CA SER A 568 -38.88 -14.83 7.04
C SER A 568 -38.75 -13.31 7.21
N SER A 569 -37.56 -12.73 7.18
CA SER A 569 -37.38 -11.31 6.89
C SER A 569 -35.98 -11.11 6.31
N ALA A 570 -35.88 -10.94 4.99
CA ALA A 570 -34.62 -10.59 4.34
C ALA A 570 -34.21 -9.18 4.79
N ARG A 571 -33.35 -9.09 5.78
CA ARG A 571 -32.66 -7.85 6.18
C ARG A 571 -31.35 -7.79 5.41
N ALA A 572 -31.30 -6.94 4.40
CA ALA A 572 -30.05 -6.56 3.75
C ALA A 572 -29.61 -5.21 4.33
N GLY A 573 -28.49 -5.18 4.98
CA GLY A 573 -27.95 -3.98 5.61
C GLY A 573 -26.98 -3.21 4.70
N TRP A 574 -26.96 -1.89 4.85
CA TRP A 574 -25.93 -1.00 4.34
C TRP A 574 -24.99 -0.65 5.49
N ILE A 575 -23.70 -0.75 5.28
CA ILE A 575 -22.73 -0.22 6.23
C ILE A 575 -22.30 1.16 5.71
N ALA A 576 -22.69 2.21 6.41
CA ALA A 576 -22.21 3.56 6.15
C ALA A 576 -21.08 3.87 7.12
N THR A 577 -19.88 4.05 6.60
CA THR A 577 -18.73 4.48 7.40
C THR A 577 -18.58 5.99 7.29
N ALA A 578 -18.75 6.69 8.39
CA ALA A 578 -18.60 8.13 8.46
C ALA A 578 -17.35 8.51 9.26
N SER A 579 -16.46 9.29 8.65
CA SER A 579 -15.36 9.91 9.37
C SER A 579 -15.66 11.39 9.63
N ARG A 580 -15.70 11.80 10.91
CA ARG A 580 -15.90 13.18 11.32
C ARG A 580 -14.53 13.83 11.52
N ALA A 581 -14.16 14.77 10.67
CA ALA A 581 -13.00 15.63 10.91
C ALA A 581 -13.34 16.59 12.06
N ALA A 582 -12.51 16.60 13.10
CA ALA A 582 -12.61 17.62 14.15
C ALA A 582 -12.38 19.00 13.53
N ARG A 583 -13.37 19.89 13.63
CA ARG A 583 -13.18 21.31 13.29
C ARG A 583 -12.21 21.90 14.32
N SER A 584 -10.98 22.19 13.90
CA SER A 584 -10.17 23.18 14.60
C SER A 584 -10.83 24.55 14.37
N ARG A 585 -11.32 25.18 15.43
CA ARG A 585 -11.62 26.61 15.42
C ARG A 585 -10.30 27.39 15.42
N PRO A 586 -10.32 28.59 14.81
CA PRO A 586 -9.13 29.44 14.67
C PRO A 586 -8.54 29.88 15.99
#